data_ad2e0671a08857700880a0ce371e01b2
#
_entry.id   ad2e0671a08857700880a0ce371e01b2
#
_cell.length_a   1.000
_cell.length_b   1.000
_cell.length_c   1.000
_cell.angle_alpha   90.00
_cell.angle_beta   90.00
_cell.angle_gamma   90.00
#
_symmetry.space_group_name_H-M   'P 1'
#
loop_
_entity.id
_entity.type
_entity.pdbx_description
1 polymer ?
#
loop_
_entity_poly.entity_id
_entity_poly.type
_entity_poly.pdbx_seq_one_letter_code
_entity_poly.pdbx_strand_id
1 'polypeptide(L)'
;MNKQLRKAVIAGNWKMNKTPSQTTALVEEMKPLVKGADCDVVICVPYVDLQAALEATKGSNIKVGAENCHWEKSGAYTGEISTEMLTEMGVEYVVIGHSERRTYFGETDATVQKRVRAALDAGLTVILCVGETLEQREQGITFEIVGMQTKVALGGCLLYTSPSPRD
;
A
#
# COMPACT_ATOMS: atom_id res chain seq x y z
N MET A 1 12.05 19.02 -4.90
CA MET A 1 12.09 17.86 -3.98
C MET A 1 13.55 17.62 -3.59
N ASN A 2 13.88 17.60 -2.32
CA ASN A 2 15.24 17.27 -1.88
C ASN A 2 15.44 15.75 -2.02
N LYS A 3 16.13 15.32 -3.09
CA LYS A 3 16.38 13.90 -3.40
C LYS A 3 17.20 13.18 -2.33
N GLN A 4 17.89 13.91 -1.45
CA GLN A 4 18.64 13.30 -0.34
C GLN A 4 17.75 12.82 0.81
N LEU A 5 16.53 13.37 0.93
CA LEU A 5 15.58 13.06 2.00
C LEU A 5 14.43 12.14 1.55
N ARG A 6 14.22 11.97 0.24
CA ARG A 6 13.09 11.20 -0.29
C ARG A 6 13.48 10.45 -1.53
N LYS A 7 13.34 9.13 -1.47
CA LYS A 7 13.43 8.27 -2.64
C LYS A 7 12.08 8.24 -3.37
N ALA A 8 12.08 8.33 -4.70
CA ALA A 8 10.89 8.16 -5.49
C ALA A 8 10.39 6.71 -5.37
N VAL A 9 9.08 6.53 -5.33
CA VAL A 9 8.42 5.21 -5.33
C VAL A 9 7.49 5.14 -6.55
N ILE A 10 7.69 4.13 -7.37
CA ILE A 10 6.81 3.78 -8.48
C ILE A 10 6.12 2.47 -8.12
N ALA A 11 4.86 2.57 -7.71
CA ALA A 11 4.08 1.45 -7.23
C ALA A 11 2.94 1.12 -8.21
N GLY A 12 2.89 -0.13 -8.68
CA GLY A 12 1.80 -0.66 -9.48
C GLY A 12 0.81 -1.43 -8.61
N ASN A 13 -0.43 -0.97 -8.51
CA ASN A 13 -1.51 -1.72 -7.89
C ASN A 13 -2.16 -2.63 -8.94
N TRP A 14 -2.00 -3.95 -8.78
CA TRP A 14 -2.51 -4.92 -9.75
C TRP A 14 -4.01 -5.17 -9.60
N LYS A 15 -4.56 -4.79 -8.45
CA LYS A 15 -5.97 -5.04 -8.11
C LYS A 15 -6.30 -6.53 -8.23
N MET A 16 -7.52 -6.88 -8.60
CA MET A 16 -7.96 -8.27 -8.77
C MET A 16 -7.55 -8.80 -10.16
N ASN A 17 -6.24 -8.90 -10.41
CA ASN A 17 -5.70 -9.42 -11.68
C ASN A 17 -4.52 -10.34 -11.43
N LYS A 18 -4.30 -11.24 -12.36
CA LYS A 18 -3.26 -12.26 -12.40
C LYS A 18 -3.56 -13.47 -11.50
N THR A 19 -2.88 -14.53 -11.86
CA THR A 19 -2.76 -15.77 -11.06
C THR A 19 -1.30 -15.96 -10.70
N PRO A 20 -0.93 -16.83 -9.76
CA PRO A 20 0.46 -16.99 -9.33
C PRO A 20 1.43 -17.28 -10.49
N SER A 21 1.03 -18.09 -11.48
CA SER A 21 1.87 -18.35 -12.66
C SER A 21 2.02 -17.14 -13.57
N GLN A 22 0.96 -16.36 -13.76
CA GLN A 22 1.01 -15.12 -14.53
C GLN A 22 1.83 -14.04 -13.81
N THR A 23 1.76 -14.00 -12.48
CA THR A 23 2.57 -13.12 -11.64
C THR A 23 4.06 -13.42 -11.82
N THR A 24 4.46 -14.68 -11.73
CA THR A 24 5.85 -15.08 -11.98
C THR A 24 6.31 -14.66 -13.39
N ALA A 25 5.52 -14.95 -14.42
CA ALA A 25 5.88 -14.60 -15.80
C ALA A 25 6.07 -13.09 -15.99
N LEU A 26 5.13 -12.29 -15.50
CA LEU A 26 5.21 -10.83 -15.61
C LEU A 26 6.40 -10.25 -14.85
N VAL A 27 6.67 -10.74 -13.65
CA VAL A 27 7.83 -10.27 -12.87
C VAL A 27 9.14 -10.57 -13.59
N GLU A 28 9.29 -11.75 -14.19
CA GLU A 28 10.49 -12.09 -14.97
C GLU A 28 10.67 -11.15 -16.17
N GLU A 29 9.59 -10.77 -16.85
CA GLU A 29 9.64 -9.78 -17.94
C GLU A 29 10.00 -8.38 -17.43
N MET A 30 9.55 -7.99 -16.22
CA MET A 30 9.81 -6.68 -15.63
C MET A 30 11.26 -6.51 -15.17
N LYS A 31 11.90 -7.54 -14.63
CA LYS A 31 13.25 -7.48 -14.03
C LYS A 31 14.28 -6.74 -14.92
N PRO A 32 14.48 -7.11 -16.19
CA PRO A 32 15.46 -6.43 -17.04
C PRO A 32 15.08 -4.96 -17.33
N LEU A 33 13.77 -4.65 -17.36
CA LEU A 33 13.27 -3.31 -17.68
C LEU A 33 13.50 -2.31 -16.58
N VAL A 34 13.50 -2.76 -15.30
CA VAL A 34 13.62 -1.90 -14.13
C VAL A 34 15.00 -1.99 -13.45
N LYS A 35 15.90 -2.76 -14.03
CA LYS A 35 17.25 -2.93 -13.49
C LYS A 35 17.99 -1.58 -13.47
N GLY A 36 18.44 -1.17 -12.28
CA GLY A 36 19.18 0.09 -12.10
C GLY A 36 18.30 1.35 -12.02
N ALA A 37 16.96 1.20 -11.90
CA ALA A 37 16.07 2.33 -11.67
C ALA A 37 16.46 3.10 -10.39
N ASP A 38 16.50 4.45 -10.49
CA ASP A 38 16.77 5.35 -9.36
C ASP A 38 15.49 5.66 -8.57
N CYS A 39 14.72 4.61 -8.27
CA CYS A 39 13.49 4.67 -7.48
C CYS A 39 13.22 3.30 -6.85
N ASP A 40 12.32 3.26 -5.86
CA ASP A 40 11.73 2.00 -5.42
C ASP A 40 10.67 1.57 -6.43
N VAL A 41 10.86 0.40 -7.03
CA VAL A 41 9.89 -0.23 -7.91
C VAL A 41 9.08 -1.22 -7.08
N VAL A 42 7.78 -0.98 -6.95
CA VAL A 42 6.91 -1.77 -6.08
C VAL A 42 5.77 -2.37 -6.90
N ILE A 43 5.50 -3.64 -6.69
CA ILE A 43 4.29 -4.30 -7.20
C ILE A 43 3.38 -4.65 -6.02
N CYS A 44 2.17 -4.13 -6.02
CA CYS A 44 1.15 -4.49 -5.03
C CYS A 44 0.21 -5.50 -5.67
N VAL A 45 0.19 -6.71 -5.12
CA VAL A 45 -0.45 -7.87 -5.73
C VAL A 45 -1.52 -8.47 -4.81
N PRO A 46 -2.52 -9.19 -5.35
CA PRO A 46 -3.47 -9.97 -4.56
C PRO A 46 -2.78 -10.91 -3.57
N TYR A 47 -3.41 -11.19 -2.42
CA TYR A 47 -2.82 -12.06 -1.40
C TYR A 47 -2.42 -13.44 -1.93
N VAL A 48 -3.18 -14.00 -2.86
CA VAL A 48 -2.91 -15.30 -3.50
C VAL A 48 -1.60 -15.30 -4.30
N ASP A 49 -1.15 -14.13 -4.74
CA ASP A 49 0.03 -13.94 -5.58
C ASP A 49 1.29 -13.56 -4.80
N LEU A 50 1.16 -13.21 -3.52
CA LEU A 50 2.28 -12.73 -2.70
C LEU A 50 3.46 -13.70 -2.69
N GLN A 51 3.21 -14.99 -2.48
CA GLN A 51 4.28 -16.00 -2.46
C GLN A 51 5.01 -16.06 -3.80
N ALA A 52 4.28 -16.12 -4.91
CA ALA A 52 4.84 -16.18 -6.25
C ALA A 52 5.63 -14.89 -6.60
N ALA A 53 5.10 -13.72 -6.21
CA ALA A 53 5.76 -12.45 -6.40
C ALA A 53 7.07 -12.36 -5.61
N LEU A 54 7.07 -12.73 -4.33
CA LEU A 54 8.26 -12.73 -3.47
C LEU A 54 9.35 -13.67 -4.00
N GLU A 55 8.97 -14.85 -4.46
CA GLU A 55 9.93 -15.78 -5.08
C GLU A 55 10.49 -15.22 -6.42
N ALA A 56 9.62 -14.73 -7.27
CA ALA A 56 10.01 -14.21 -8.58
C ALA A 56 10.88 -12.96 -8.50
N THR A 57 10.67 -12.09 -7.48
CA THR A 57 11.46 -10.85 -7.33
C THR A 57 12.84 -11.05 -6.71
N LYS A 58 13.18 -12.24 -6.22
CA LYS A 58 14.50 -12.53 -5.63
C LYS A 58 15.64 -12.11 -6.56
N GLY A 59 16.63 -11.43 -6.00
CA GLY A 59 17.80 -10.95 -6.76
C GLY A 59 17.53 -9.75 -7.68
N SER A 60 16.35 -9.13 -7.60
CA SER A 60 16.01 -7.91 -8.33
C SER A 60 15.85 -6.72 -7.39
N ASN A 61 15.62 -5.54 -7.97
CA ASN A 61 15.26 -4.32 -7.23
C ASN A 61 13.73 -4.10 -7.10
N ILE A 62 12.93 -5.09 -7.47
CA ILE A 62 11.47 -5.03 -7.35
C ILE A 62 11.08 -5.44 -5.93
N LYS A 63 10.28 -4.61 -5.29
CA LYS A 63 9.70 -4.83 -3.97
C LYS A 63 8.25 -5.28 -4.08
N VAL A 64 7.81 -6.07 -3.10
CA VAL A 64 6.45 -6.61 -3.07
C VAL A 64 5.62 -5.90 -2.01
N GLY A 65 4.42 -5.53 -2.39
CA GLY A 65 3.40 -4.96 -1.53
C GLY A 65 2.12 -5.78 -1.53
N ALA A 66 1.37 -5.71 -0.43
CA ALA A 66 0.01 -6.21 -0.34
C ALA A 66 -1.00 -5.10 -0.69
N GLU A 67 -2.20 -5.49 -1.12
CA GLU A 67 -3.26 -4.54 -1.50
C GLU A 67 -4.15 -4.11 -0.34
N ASN A 68 -3.98 -4.71 0.83
CA ASN A 68 -4.65 -4.38 2.09
C ASN A 68 -3.98 -5.12 3.26
N CYS A 69 -4.39 -4.80 4.50
CA CYS A 69 -4.16 -5.61 5.69
C CYS A 69 -5.27 -5.37 6.72
N HIS A 70 -5.41 -6.29 7.67
CA HIS A 70 -6.28 -6.09 8.83
C HIS A 70 -5.48 -5.48 10.00
N TRP A 71 -6.18 -4.79 10.91
CA TRP A 71 -5.54 -4.14 12.08
C TRP A 71 -5.39 -5.06 13.29
N GLU A 72 -6.13 -6.16 13.37
CA GLU A 72 -5.97 -7.15 14.42
C GLU A 72 -4.85 -8.13 14.07
N LYS A 73 -4.10 -8.56 15.08
CA LYS A 73 -3.00 -9.49 14.90
C LYS A 73 -3.47 -10.91 14.58
N SER A 74 -4.58 -11.32 15.21
CA SER A 74 -5.18 -12.63 15.04
C SER A 74 -6.63 -12.62 15.55
N GLY A 75 -7.38 -13.70 15.32
CA GLY A 75 -8.71 -13.87 15.89
C GLY A 75 -9.78 -14.29 14.88
N ALA A 76 -11.04 -14.09 15.23
CA ALA A 76 -12.20 -14.49 14.44
C ALA A 76 -12.52 -13.47 13.34
N TYR A 77 -11.61 -13.33 12.39
CA TYR A 77 -11.70 -12.41 11.24
C TYR A 77 -11.54 -13.19 9.95
N THR A 78 -12.49 -14.07 9.67
CA THR A 78 -12.45 -14.98 8.51
C THR A 78 -12.23 -14.21 7.20
N GLY A 79 -11.16 -14.56 6.47
CA GLY A 79 -10.80 -13.95 5.20
C GLY A 79 -9.85 -12.76 5.29
N GLU A 80 -9.56 -12.24 6.50
CA GLU A 80 -8.61 -11.16 6.69
C GLU A 80 -7.16 -11.66 6.83
N ILE A 81 -6.23 -10.79 6.46
CA ILE A 81 -4.78 -11.04 6.56
C ILE A 81 -4.18 -10.01 7.50
N SER A 82 -3.48 -10.47 8.55
CA SER A 82 -2.84 -9.59 9.51
C SER A 82 -1.52 -9.01 8.98
N THR A 83 -1.06 -7.93 9.61
CA THR A 83 0.25 -7.35 9.31
C THR A 83 1.40 -8.31 9.63
N GLU A 84 1.27 -9.14 10.67
CA GLU A 84 2.25 -10.16 11.06
C GLU A 84 2.41 -11.23 9.97
N MET A 85 1.30 -11.70 9.38
CA MET A 85 1.34 -12.64 8.25
C MET A 85 2.10 -12.05 7.06
N LEU A 86 1.91 -10.76 6.77
CA LEU A 86 2.58 -10.07 5.66
C LEU A 86 4.09 -9.90 5.93
N THR A 87 4.45 -9.45 7.11
CA THR A 87 5.87 -9.21 7.45
C THR A 87 6.66 -10.51 7.56
N GLU A 88 6.08 -11.59 8.06
CA GLU A 88 6.73 -12.92 8.09
C GLU A 88 7.01 -13.43 6.67
N MET A 89 6.12 -13.18 5.71
CA MET A 89 6.36 -13.50 4.30
C MET A 89 7.49 -12.67 3.68
N GLY A 90 7.82 -11.50 4.23
CA GLY A 90 8.79 -10.57 3.66
C GLY A 90 8.16 -9.48 2.79
N VAL A 91 6.87 -9.24 2.92
CA VAL A 91 6.19 -8.10 2.27
C VAL A 91 6.69 -6.80 2.90
N GLU A 92 7.05 -5.82 2.06
CA GLU A 92 7.60 -4.53 2.52
C GLU A 92 6.59 -3.39 2.48
N TYR A 93 5.63 -3.44 1.57
CA TYR A 93 4.66 -2.37 1.32
C TYR A 93 3.22 -2.85 1.49
N VAL A 94 2.33 -1.91 1.79
CA VAL A 94 0.90 -2.20 1.82
C VAL A 94 0.09 -1.00 1.36
N VAL A 95 -0.88 -1.23 0.47
CA VAL A 95 -1.87 -0.23 0.02
C VAL A 95 -3.02 -0.20 1.04
N ILE A 96 -3.36 0.98 1.53
CA ILE A 96 -4.44 1.15 2.52
C ILE A 96 -5.37 2.28 2.11
N GLY A 97 -6.67 2.06 2.27
CA GLY A 97 -7.71 3.07 2.04
C GLY A 97 -8.02 3.33 0.57
N HIS A 98 -7.70 2.38 -0.32
CA HIS A 98 -8.00 2.51 -1.75
C HIS A 98 -9.48 2.80 -1.99
N SER A 99 -9.80 3.64 -2.99
CA SER A 99 -11.17 4.09 -3.28
C SER A 99 -12.14 2.94 -3.51
N GLU A 100 -11.73 1.87 -4.18
CA GLU A 100 -12.55 0.67 -4.38
C GLU A 100 -12.93 0.01 -3.05
N ARG A 101 -12.02 -0.02 -2.07
CA ARG A 101 -12.32 -0.60 -0.75
C ARG A 101 -13.26 0.29 0.05
N ARG A 102 -13.14 1.60 -0.07
CA ARG A 102 -14.09 2.56 0.51
C ARG A 102 -15.48 2.40 -0.11
N THR A 103 -15.55 2.28 -1.43
CA THR A 103 -16.82 2.19 -2.17
C THR A 103 -17.50 0.83 -2.04
N TYR A 104 -16.77 -0.27 -2.22
CA TYR A 104 -17.36 -1.61 -2.34
C TYR A 104 -17.31 -2.43 -1.06
N PHE A 105 -16.38 -2.13 -0.15
CA PHE A 105 -16.13 -2.93 1.06
C PHE A 105 -16.36 -2.15 2.37
N GLY A 106 -16.95 -0.95 2.30
CA GLY A 106 -17.37 -0.18 3.46
C GLY A 106 -16.21 0.34 4.32
N GLU A 107 -15.01 0.50 3.78
CA GLU A 107 -13.92 1.09 4.53
C GLU A 107 -14.18 2.59 4.80
N THR A 108 -13.98 2.98 6.04
CA THR A 108 -14.14 4.36 6.52
C THR A 108 -12.78 4.94 6.91
N ASP A 109 -12.71 6.26 7.11
CA ASP A 109 -11.48 6.90 7.58
C ASP A 109 -11.00 6.32 8.93
N ALA A 110 -11.94 5.95 9.82
CA ALA A 110 -11.61 5.31 11.09
C ALA A 110 -11.01 3.91 10.91
N THR A 111 -11.53 3.08 9.99
CA THR A 111 -10.96 1.77 9.71
C THR A 111 -9.64 1.84 8.95
N VAL A 112 -9.49 2.83 8.07
CA VAL A 112 -8.22 3.14 7.39
C VAL A 112 -7.16 3.55 8.40
N GLN A 113 -7.47 4.43 9.36
CA GLN A 113 -6.54 4.82 10.43
C GLN A 113 -6.04 3.61 11.22
N LYS A 114 -6.93 2.69 11.62
CA LYS A 114 -6.53 1.47 12.35
C LYS A 114 -5.56 0.63 11.55
N ARG A 115 -5.82 0.43 10.24
CA ARG A 115 -4.93 -0.31 9.34
C ARG A 115 -3.58 0.37 9.16
N VAL A 116 -3.57 1.69 8.97
CA VAL A 116 -2.33 2.48 8.84
C VAL A 116 -1.46 2.30 10.08
N ARG A 117 -2.03 2.45 11.27
CA ARG A 117 -1.30 2.26 12.53
C ARG A 117 -0.74 0.85 12.65
N ALA A 118 -1.57 -0.18 12.45
CA ALA A 118 -1.12 -1.57 12.54
C ALA A 118 0.00 -1.88 11.55
N ALA A 119 -0.08 -1.35 10.33
CA ALA A 119 0.95 -1.53 9.31
C ALA A 119 2.27 -0.83 9.68
N LEU A 120 2.22 0.42 10.16
CA LEU A 120 3.40 1.16 10.61
C LEU A 120 4.04 0.51 11.85
N ASP A 121 3.23 0.09 12.82
CA ASP A 121 3.71 -0.60 14.03
C ASP A 121 4.38 -1.94 13.69
N ALA A 122 3.97 -2.60 12.62
CA ALA A 122 4.60 -3.82 12.10
C ALA A 122 5.82 -3.57 11.20
N GLY A 123 6.19 -2.31 10.93
CA GLY A 123 7.33 -1.95 10.08
C GLY A 123 7.07 -1.95 8.58
N LEU A 124 5.80 -2.08 8.14
CA LEU A 124 5.44 -1.99 6.74
C LEU A 124 5.48 -0.53 6.25
N THR A 125 5.89 -0.33 5.01
CA THR A 125 5.76 0.95 4.33
C THR A 125 4.34 1.10 3.77
N VAL A 126 3.61 2.10 4.24
CA VAL A 126 2.21 2.33 3.87
C VAL A 126 2.11 3.20 2.62
N ILE A 127 1.35 2.72 1.63
CA ILE A 127 0.86 3.51 0.51
C ILE A 127 -0.58 3.92 0.85
N LEU A 128 -0.72 5.10 1.46
CA LEU A 128 -2.03 5.63 1.85
C LEU A 128 -2.75 6.22 0.65
N CYS A 129 -3.94 5.69 0.35
CA CYS A 129 -4.83 6.21 -0.68
C CYS A 129 -5.82 7.19 -0.06
N VAL A 130 -5.86 8.40 -0.62
CA VAL A 130 -6.80 9.46 -0.28
C VAL A 130 -7.39 10.04 -1.57
N GLY A 131 -8.59 10.55 -1.51
CA GLY A 131 -9.24 11.17 -2.66
C GLY A 131 -10.72 11.41 -2.43
N GLU A 132 -11.25 12.39 -3.12
CA GLU A 132 -12.66 12.75 -3.15
C GLU A 132 -13.46 11.91 -4.14
N THR A 133 -14.78 11.89 -3.97
CA THR A 133 -15.71 11.38 -4.98
C THR A 133 -15.92 12.39 -6.11
N LEU A 134 -16.50 11.95 -7.23
CA LEU A 134 -16.84 12.86 -8.33
C LEU A 134 -17.74 13.99 -7.85
N GLU A 135 -18.77 13.68 -7.08
CA GLU A 135 -19.69 14.66 -6.52
C GLU A 135 -18.96 15.70 -5.66
N GLN A 136 -18.05 15.27 -4.77
CA GLN A 136 -17.25 16.16 -3.94
C GLN A 136 -16.30 17.05 -4.78
N ARG A 137 -15.77 16.53 -5.89
CA ARG A 137 -14.98 17.29 -6.83
C ARG A 137 -15.83 18.39 -7.52
N GLU A 138 -17.04 18.04 -7.95
CA GLU A 138 -17.97 19.00 -8.56
C GLU A 138 -18.42 20.07 -7.57
N GLN A 139 -18.50 19.75 -6.28
CA GLN A 139 -18.75 20.69 -5.18
C GLN A 139 -17.53 21.57 -4.83
N GLY A 140 -16.36 21.30 -5.40
CA GLY A 140 -15.12 22.07 -5.17
C GLY A 140 -14.46 21.86 -3.82
N ILE A 141 -14.76 20.76 -3.09
CA ILE A 141 -14.27 20.46 -1.73
C ILE A 141 -13.14 19.42 -1.69
N THR A 142 -12.40 19.25 -2.78
CA THR A 142 -11.29 18.29 -2.90
C THR A 142 -10.26 18.44 -1.78
N PHE A 143 -9.80 19.68 -1.50
CA PHE A 143 -8.76 19.92 -0.51
C PHE A 143 -9.20 19.59 0.91
N GLU A 144 -10.46 19.89 1.26
CA GLU A 144 -11.06 19.57 2.56
C GLU A 144 -11.14 18.06 2.76
N ILE A 145 -11.59 17.32 1.74
CA ILE A 145 -11.71 15.86 1.80
C ILE A 145 -10.33 15.21 1.91
N VAL A 146 -9.39 15.54 1.03
CA VAL A 146 -8.04 14.96 1.04
C VAL A 146 -7.32 15.34 2.34
N GLY A 147 -7.44 16.59 2.78
CA GLY A 147 -6.86 17.06 4.03
C GLY A 147 -7.44 16.33 5.26
N MET A 148 -8.75 16.14 5.32
CA MET A 148 -9.43 15.41 6.39
C MET A 148 -8.99 13.94 6.41
N GLN A 149 -9.06 13.23 5.27
CA GLN A 149 -8.67 11.82 5.15
C GLN A 149 -7.21 11.62 5.57
N THR A 150 -6.31 12.47 5.13
CA THR A 150 -4.89 12.42 5.49
C THR A 150 -4.69 12.64 6.99
N LYS A 151 -5.34 13.67 7.56
CA LYS A 151 -5.25 14.00 8.97
C LYS A 151 -5.78 12.88 9.87
N VAL A 152 -6.92 12.28 9.50
CA VAL A 152 -7.50 11.15 10.25
C VAL A 152 -6.60 9.92 10.15
N ALA A 153 -6.18 9.54 8.94
CA ALA A 153 -5.37 8.35 8.71
C ALA A 153 -4.02 8.39 9.47
N LEU A 154 -3.41 9.58 9.57
CA LEU A 154 -2.13 9.79 10.28
C LEU A 154 -2.31 10.18 11.75
N GLY A 155 -3.53 10.27 12.23
CA GLY A 155 -3.83 10.62 13.62
C GLY A 155 -3.17 9.69 14.62
N GLY A 156 -2.32 10.25 15.50
CA GLY A 156 -1.53 9.50 16.49
C GLY A 156 -0.28 8.81 15.94
N CYS A 157 0.07 9.00 14.66
CA CYS A 157 1.39 8.64 14.15
C CYS A 157 2.43 9.68 14.59
N LEU A 158 3.65 9.22 14.86
CA LEU A 158 4.76 10.13 15.15
C LEU A 158 5.16 10.85 13.85
N LEU A 159 5.25 12.19 13.90
CA LEU A 159 5.45 13.03 12.71
C LEU A 159 6.72 12.68 11.90
N TYR A 160 7.77 12.17 12.54
CA TYR A 160 9.00 11.79 11.84
C TYR A 160 8.91 10.43 11.13
N THR A 161 7.82 9.69 11.24
CA THR A 161 7.57 8.49 10.44
C THR A 161 6.78 8.78 9.16
N SER A 162 6.22 10.01 9.05
CA SER A 162 5.50 10.47 7.86
C SER A 162 6.33 11.54 7.14
N PRO A 163 6.88 11.26 5.96
CA PRO A 163 7.56 12.28 5.17
C PRO A 163 6.53 13.29 4.61
N SER A 164 6.12 14.28 5.42
CA SER A 164 5.25 15.36 4.96
C SER A 164 5.96 16.28 3.96
N PRO A 165 5.30 16.72 2.89
CA PRO A 165 5.86 17.70 1.97
C PRO A 165 5.92 19.13 2.51
N ARG A 166 5.56 19.41 3.75
CA ARG A 166 5.36 20.76 4.29
C ARG A 166 6.35 21.19 5.39
N ASP A 167 7.41 20.42 5.61
CA ASP A 167 8.48 20.82 6.52
C ASP A 167 9.71 21.29 5.73
#